data_4cee9d3f8c8d6b40af5f25691af5d888
#
_entry.id   4cee9d3f8c8d6b40af5f25691af5d888
#
_cell.length_a   1.000
_cell.length_b   1.000
_cell.length_c   1.000
_cell.angle_alpha   90.00
_cell.angle_beta   90.00
_cell.angle_gamma   90.00
#
_symmetry.space_group_name_H-M   'P 1'
#
loop_
_entity.id
_entity.type
_entity.pdbx_description
1 polymer ?
#
loop_
_entity_poly.entity_id
_entity_poly.type
_entity_poly.pdbx_seq_one_letter_code
_entity_poly.pdbx_strand_id
1 'polypeptide(L)'
;MSQTPLESSKKNGFFRGMQRYRCLDCKHVFNNKRRDFTSYWAAKIWKDYIDHKQTIQELCERYSVSHPVIEKYLDSYQVTPVIDYPSSAIVVMDTTYFRRGFGVSIFRDPNRKINLLWLYVKHETLDTYKYGIEQIIAKGCSVTGIVCDGKKGLFSSFPGIPVQMCQFHQKQIITRYLTKNPILPAGVELKAIVETLSSTCEVVFSMFIELWQLKWDQFLKERTYSSTGKWFYTHKRLRSAIRSLSSNMPYLFTYQKYPNRIIPNTTNSLEGINSSLKAKIKAHQGIRDTRR
;
A
#
# COMPACT_ATOMS: atom_id res chain seq x y z
N MET A 1 12.40 -36.89 -13.79
CA MET A 1 12.25 -38.31 -13.35
C MET A 1 11.29 -38.98 -14.31
N SER A 2 11.79 -39.91 -15.09
CA SER A 2 11.03 -40.63 -16.13
C SER A 2 9.88 -41.42 -15.51
N GLN A 3 8.69 -41.23 -16.09
CA GLN A 3 7.54 -42.10 -15.80
C GLN A 3 7.91 -43.49 -16.23
N THR A 4 7.99 -44.45 -15.29
CA THR A 4 8.10 -45.89 -15.61
C THR A 4 6.78 -46.33 -16.21
N PRO A 5 6.76 -46.91 -17.41
CA PRO A 5 5.52 -47.42 -18.01
C PRO A 5 4.91 -48.51 -17.12
N LEU A 6 3.60 -48.52 -17.01
CA LEU A 6 2.83 -49.52 -16.27
C LEU A 6 3.10 -50.96 -16.78
N GLU A 7 3.58 -51.09 -17.98
CA GLU A 7 3.87 -52.32 -18.69
C GLU A 7 4.96 -53.19 -18.03
N SER A 8 5.90 -52.59 -17.28
CA SER A 8 6.93 -53.29 -16.54
C SER A 8 6.68 -53.37 -15.02
N SER A 9 5.41 -53.38 -14.60
CA SER A 9 5.06 -53.41 -13.17
C SER A 9 3.99 -54.46 -12.86
N LYS A 10 4.03 -55.03 -11.63
CA LYS A 10 3.01 -55.92 -11.11
C LYS A 10 2.27 -55.29 -9.93
N LYS A 11 1.00 -55.67 -9.72
CA LYS A 11 0.21 -55.30 -8.53
C LYS A 11 0.91 -55.78 -7.25
N ASN A 12 1.04 -54.92 -6.25
CA ASN A 12 1.74 -55.18 -4.99
C ASN A 12 0.87 -54.74 -3.78
N GLY A 13 -0.35 -55.29 -3.71
CA GLY A 13 -1.29 -55.06 -2.63
C GLY A 13 -1.82 -53.62 -2.54
N PHE A 14 -2.54 -53.33 -1.43
CA PHE A 14 -3.13 -52.03 -1.14
C PHE A 14 -2.44 -51.38 0.06
N PHE A 15 -2.37 -50.04 0.04
CA PHE A 15 -1.96 -49.24 1.19
C PHE A 15 -2.88 -48.01 1.30
N ARG A 16 -3.54 -47.87 2.43
CA ARG A 16 -4.54 -46.80 2.70
C ARG A 16 -5.59 -46.68 1.58
N GLY A 17 -6.14 -47.81 1.13
CA GLY A 17 -7.16 -47.88 0.10
C GLY A 17 -6.65 -47.63 -1.35
N MET A 18 -5.34 -47.52 -1.55
CA MET A 18 -4.74 -47.31 -2.86
C MET A 18 -3.97 -48.55 -3.32
N GLN A 19 -4.22 -48.99 -4.57
CA GLN A 19 -3.45 -50.05 -5.21
C GLN A 19 -1.98 -49.61 -5.39
N ARG A 20 -1.06 -50.45 -4.89
CA ARG A 20 0.38 -50.29 -5.15
C ARG A 20 0.82 -51.18 -6.29
N TYR A 21 1.87 -50.75 -6.97
CA TYR A 21 2.55 -51.47 -8.02
C TYR A 21 4.03 -51.59 -7.68
N ARG A 22 4.68 -52.63 -8.13
CA ARG A 22 6.12 -52.84 -7.98
C ARG A 22 6.75 -52.97 -9.36
N CYS A 23 7.74 -52.13 -9.65
CA CYS A 23 8.52 -52.27 -10.85
C CYS A 23 9.24 -53.63 -10.90
N LEU A 24 9.19 -54.28 -12.03
CA LEU A 24 9.84 -55.59 -12.20
C LEU A 24 11.36 -55.46 -12.28
N ASP A 25 11.85 -54.33 -12.78
CA ASP A 25 13.26 -54.05 -13.01
C ASP A 25 13.95 -53.55 -11.74
N CYS A 26 13.57 -52.37 -11.26
CA CYS A 26 14.22 -51.73 -10.11
C CYS A 26 13.59 -52.08 -8.74
N LYS A 27 12.54 -52.92 -8.69
CA LYS A 27 11.78 -53.33 -7.50
C LYS A 27 11.14 -52.18 -6.72
N HIS A 28 11.19 -50.94 -7.19
CA HIS A 28 10.55 -49.80 -6.56
C HIS A 28 9.04 -49.97 -6.48
N VAL A 29 8.47 -49.62 -5.29
CA VAL A 29 7.03 -49.71 -5.05
C VAL A 29 6.42 -48.32 -5.23
N PHE A 30 5.41 -48.22 -6.07
CA PHE A 30 4.70 -46.96 -6.37
C PHE A 30 3.20 -47.18 -6.46
N ASN A 31 2.44 -46.13 -6.46
CA ASN A 31 1.01 -46.15 -6.75
C ASN A 31 0.68 -45.28 -7.94
N ASN A 32 -0.38 -45.64 -8.68
CA ASN A 32 -0.76 -44.95 -9.92
C ASN A 32 -1.51 -43.62 -9.67
N LYS A 33 -2.02 -43.44 -8.46
CA LYS A 33 -2.63 -42.19 -8.01
C LYS A 33 -1.61 -41.43 -7.15
N ARG A 34 -0.69 -40.73 -7.78
CA ARG A 34 -0.18 -39.53 -7.09
C ARG A 34 -1.39 -38.68 -6.81
N ARG A 35 -1.54 -38.21 -5.56
CA ARG A 35 -2.39 -37.05 -5.29
C ARG A 35 -1.77 -35.93 -6.13
N ASP A 36 -2.31 -35.79 -7.37
CA ASP A 36 -1.79 -34.76 -8.25
C ASP A 36 -1.94 -33.43 -7.53
N PHE A 37 -0.85 -32.70 -7.56
CA PHE A 37 -0.73 -31.37 -7.05
C PHE A 37 -1.60 -30.46 -7.94
N THR A 38 -2.91 -30.43 -7.67
CA THR A 38 -3.84 -29.67 -8.46
C THR A 38 -3.80 -28.20 -8.03
N SER A 39 -3.90 -27.30 -9.00
CA SER A 39 -4.05 -25.85 -8.76
C SER A 39 -5.20 -25.53 -7.78
N TYR A 40 -6.25 -26.35 -7.77
CA TYR A 40 -7.35 -26.25 -6.83
C TYR A 40 -6.91 -26.37 -5.37
N TRP A 41 -6.08 -27.37 -5.02
CA TRP A 41 -5.58 -27.54 -3.66
C TRP A 41 -4.62 -26.43 -3.26
N ALA A 42 -3.78 -25.99 -4.17
CA ALA A 42 -2.88 -24.86 -3.94
C ALA A 42 -3.67 -23.57 -3.62
N ALA A 43 -4.71 -23.27 -4.41
CA ALA A 43 -5.58 -22.11 -4.17
C ALA A 43 -6.30 -22.20 -2.82
N LYS A 44 -6.84 -23.38 -2.46
CA LYS A 44 -7.56 -23.59 -1.21
C LYS A 44 -6.65 -23.46 0.01
N ILE A 45 -5.47 -24.07 -0.02
CA ILE A 45 -4.47 -23.99 1.04
C ILE A 45 -3.97 -22.55 1.18
N TRP A 46 -3.73 -21.85 0.06
CA TRP A 46 -3.35 -20.44 0.08
C TRP A 46 -4.43 -19.55 0.71
N LYS A 47 -5.70 -19.77 0.37
CA LYS A 47 -6.81 -19.05 0.97
C LYS A 47 -6.91 -19.28 2.48
N ASP A 48 -6.79 -20.51 2.94
CA ASP A 48 -6.80 -20.85 4.36
C ASP A 48 -5.61 -20.21 5.09
N TYR A 49 -4.43 -20.22 4.45
CA TYR A 49 -3.24 -19.58 4.99
C TYR A 49 -3.42 -18.07 5.13
N ILE A 50 -3.79 -17.34 4.05
CA ILE A 50 -3.82 -15.87 4.04
C ILE A 50 -5.11 -15.30 4.65
N ASP A 51 -6.29 -15.82 4.25
CA ASP A 51 -7.56 -15.23 4.66
C ASP A 51 -8.02 -15.74 6.02
N HIS A 52 -7.83 -17.03 6.29
CA HIS A 52 -8.18 -17.64 7.58
C HIS A 52 -7.03 -17.62 8.58
N LYS A 53 -5.87 -17.06 8.22
CA LYS A 53 -4.68 -16.86 9.08
C LYS A 53 -4.18 -18.16 9.72
N GLN A 54 -4.39 -19.32 9.07
CA GLN A 54 -3.94 -20.59 9.59
C GLN A 54 -2.42 -20.71 9.49
N THR A 55 -1.81 -21.27 10.52
CA THR A 55 -0.38 -21.61 10.52
C THR A 55 -0.11 -22.80 9.61
N ILE A 56 1.14 -23.02 9.21
CA ILE A 56 1.52 -24.21 8.42
C ILE A 56 1.21 -25.48 9.19
N GLN A 57 1.38 -25.49 10.53
CA GLN A 57 1.09 -26.65 11.36
C GLN A 57 -0.40 -26.97 11.34
N GLU A 58 -1.29 -26.00 11.54
CA GLU A 58 -2.74 -26.18 11.47
C GLU A 58 -3.18 -26.69 10.08
N LEU A 59 -2.53 -26.20 9.02
CA LEU A 59 -2.76 -26.70 7.66
C LEU A 59 -2.31 -28.14 7.49
N CYS A 60 -1.18 -28.56 8.09
CA CYS A 60 -0.72 -29.93 8.08
C CYS A 60 -1.75 -30.87 8.74
N GLU A 61 -2.27 -30.49 9.89
CA GLU A 61 -3.31 -31.25 10.63
C GLU A 61 -4.61 -31.29 9.81
N ARG A 62 -5.10 -30.15 9.34
CA ARG A 62 -6.35 -30.03 8.57
C ARG A 62 -6.35 -30.85 7.28
N TYR A 63 -5.23 -30.82 6.55
CA TYR A 63 -5.11 -31.50 5.26
C TYR A 63 -4.47 -32.90 5.36
N SER A 64 -4.04 -33.32 6.54
CA SER A 64 -3.35 -34.59 6.80
C SER A 64 -2.13 -34.79 5.88
N VAL A 65 -1.32 -33.75 5.72
CA VAL A 65 -0.10 -33.74 4.91
C VAL A 65 1.08 -33.17 5.69
N SER A 66 2.30 -33.50 5.26
CA SER A 66 3.51 -33.03 5.94
C SER A 66 3.82 -31.56 5.63
N HIS A 67 4.59 -30.91 6.51
CA HIS A 67 5.03 -29.52 6.38
C HIS A 67 5.65 -29.18 5.01
N PRO A 68 6.59 -29.98 4.44
CA PRO A 68 7.14 -29.69 3.11
C PRO A 68 6.08 -29.73 1.99
N VAL A 69 5.03 -30.51 2.14
CA VAL A 69 3.94 -30.57 1.16
C VAL A 69 3.11 -29.28 1.21
N ILE A 70 2.76 -28.78 2.40
CA ILE A 70 2.08 -27.49 2.54
C ILE A 70 2.94 -26.37 1.95
N GLU A 71 4.24 -26.32 2.29
CA GLU A 71 5.15 -25.32 1.73
C GLU A 71 5.18 -25.37 0.20
N LYS A 72 5.26 -26.56 -0.39
CA LYS A 72 5.23 -26.73 -1.83
C LYS A 72 3.92 -26.20 -2.45
N TYR A 73 2.76 -26.42 -1.81
CA TYR A 73 1.48 -25.86 -2.26
C TYR A 73 1.48 -24.32 -2.20
N LEU A 74 1.98 -23.75 -1.12
CA LEU A 74 2.07 -22.30 -0.96
C LEU A 74 3.05 -21.66 -1.97
N ASP A 75 4.19 -22.31 -2.25
CA ASP A 75 5.20 -21.80 -3.19
C ASP A 75 4.79 -21.97 -4.66
N SER A 76 3.94 -22.94 -4.95
CA SER A 76 3.47 -23.18 -6.34
C SER A 76 2.28 -22.32 -6.74
N TYR A 77 1.58 -21.73 -5.78
CA TYR A 77 0.40 -20.92 -6.09
C TYR A 77 0.82 -19.50 -6.46
N GLN A 78 0.51 -19.14 -7.68
CA GLN A 78 0.70 -17.77 -8.18
C GLN A 78 -0.67 -17.14 -8.40
N VAL A 79 -0.92 -16.02 -7.73
CA VAL A 79 -2.09 -15.19 -7.99
C VAL A 79 -1.81 -14.35 -9.21
N THR A 80 -2.45 -14.66 -10.33
CA THR A 80 -2.47 -13.76 -11.48
C THR A 80 -3.78 -12.97 -11.44
N PRO A 81 -3.76 -11.73 -10.98
CA PRO A 81 -4.99 -10.94 -10.93
C PRO A 81 -5.42 -10.59 -12.36
N VAL A 82 -6.66 -10.86 -12.66
CA VAL A 82 -7.32 -10.31 -13.85
C VAL A 82 -7.88 -8.95 -13.45
N ILE A 83 -7.27 -7.88 -13.96
CA ILE A 83 -7.74 -6.52 -13.73
C ILE A 83 -8.49 -6.07 -14.98
N ASP A 84 -9.78 -5.81 -14.81
CA ASP A 84 -10.59 -5.13 -15.83
C ASP A 84 -10.33 -3.63 -15.72
N TYR A 85 -9.53 -3.11 -16.65
CA TYR A 85 -9.17 -1.69 -16.65
C TYR A 85 -10.31 -0.86 -17.19
N PRO A 86 -10.83 0.13 -16.42
CA PRO A 86 -11.84 1.03 -16.92
C PRO A 86 -11.27 1.97 -17.99
N SER A 87 -12.14 2.51 -18.85
CA SER A 87 -11.73 3.52 -19.86
C SER A 87 -11.15 4.79 -19.24
N SER A 88 -11.57 5.13 -18.01
CA SER A 88 -11.03 6.25 -17.23
C SER A 88 -11.09 5.99 -15.74
N ALA A 89 -10.14 6.54 -14.98
CA ALA A 89 -10.08 6.41 -13.52
C ALA A 89 -9.50 7.65 -12.84
N ILE A 90 -9.93 7.87 -11.60
CA ILE A 90 -9.14 8.62 -10.61
C ILE A 90 -8.19 7.64 -9.95
N VAL A 91 -6.94 8.01 -9.78
CA VAL A 91 -5.92 7.14 -9.18
C VAL A 91 -5.49 7.70 -7.83
N VAL A 92 -5.81 6.98 -6.76
CA VAL A 92 -5.23 7.21 -5.44
C VAL A 92 -3.97 6.35 -5.36
N MET A 93 -2.84 6.96 -4.98
CA MET A 93 -1.57 6.25 -4.88
C MET A 93 -0.88 6.52 -3.55
N ASP A 94 -0.29 5.47 -2.99
CA ASP A 94 0.43 5.50 -1.72
C ASP A 94 1.40 4.32 -1.64
N THR A 95 2.47 4.46 -0.85
CA THR A 95 3.45 3.40 -0.62
C THR A 95 3.43 2.98 0.84
N THR A 96 3.26 1.68 1.07
CA THR A 96 3.34 1.10 2.41
C THR A 96 4.54 0.19 2.53
N TYR A 97 5.21 0.24 3.71
CA TYR A 97 6.37 -0.60 4.00
C TYR A 97 6.03 -1.67 5.04
N PHE A 98 6.53 -2.87 4.80
CA PHE A 98 6.42 -4.01 5.72
C PHE A 98 7.69 -4.19 6.54
N ARG A 99 8.83 -3.85 5.96
CA ARG A 99 10.15 -3.78 6.61
C ARG A 99 11.07 -2.85 5.81
N ARG A 100 12.25 -2.56 6.35
CA ARG A 100 13.27 -1.78 5.63
C ARG A 100 13.61 -2.45 4.28
N GLY A 101 13.52 -1.68 3.20
CA GLY A 101 13.81 -2.15 1.85
C GLY A 101 12.76 -3.09 1.23
N PHE A 102 11.56 -3.21 1.83
CA PHE A 102 10.47 -3.95 1.24
C PHE A 102 9.14 -3.23 1.46
N GLY A 103 8.61 -2.67 0.41
CA GLY A 103 7.34 -1.96 0.37
C GLY A 103 6.54 -2.28 -0.89
N VAL A 104 5.32 -1.80 -0.91
CA VAL A 104 4.40 -1.90 -2.05
C VAL A 104 3.80 -0.53 -2.30
N SER A 105 3.95 -0.04 -3.52
CA SER A 105 3.22 1.13 -4.03
C SER A 105 1.93 0.63 -4.67
N ILE A 106 0.79 1.14 -4.21
CA ILE A 106 -0.54 0.73 -4.68
C ILE A 106 -1.17 1.89 -5.43
N PHE A 107 -1.75 1.58 -6.59
CA PHE A 107 -2.50 2.50 -7.44
C PHE A 107 -3.94 2.01 -7.51
N ARG A 108 -4.87 2.77 -6.98
CA ARG A 108 -6.26 2.36 -6.77
C ARG A 108 -7.26 3.34 -7.37
N ASP A 109 -8.26 2.82 -8.03
CA ASP A 109 -9.48 3.60 -8.32
C ASP A 109 -10.38 3.59 -7.06
N PRO A 110 -10.53 4.74 -6.37
CA PRO A 110 -11.32 4.82 -5.14
C PRO A 110 -12.82 4.70 -5.43
N ASN A 111 -13.28 5.14 -6.61
CA ASN A 111 -14.69 5.17 -6.97
C ASN A 111 -15.20 3.75 -7.30
N ARG A 112 -14.41 2.95 -8.02
CA ARG A 112 -14.71 1.54 -8.31
C ARG A 112 -14.20 0.59 -7.24
N LYS A 113 -13.38 1.06 -6.30
CA LYS A 113 -12.77 0.26 -5.23
C LYS A 113 -11.88 -0.87 -5.74
N ILE A 114 -11.24 -0.70 -6.89
CA ILE A 114 -10.32 -1.68 -7.49
C ILE A 114 -8.87 -1.19 -7.43
N ASN A 115 -7.94 -2.12 -7.23
CA ASN A 115 -6.51 -1.84 -7.38
C ASN A 115 -6.14 -2.01 -8.84
N LEU A 116 -5.70 -0.95 -9.50
CA LEU A 116 -5.29 -0.95 -10.91
C LEU A 116 -3.88 -1.51 -11.09
N LEU A 117 -3.00 -1.21 -10.14
CA LEU A 117 -1.62 -1.64 -10.18
C LEU A 117 -1.03 -1.68 -8.78
N TRP A 118 -0.06 -2.56 -8.55
CA TRP A 118 0.86 -2.51 -7.42
C TRP A 118 2.27 -2.84 -7.85
N LEU A 119 3.23 -2.19 -7.23
CA LEU A 119 4.65 -2.33 -7.52
C LEU A 119 5.42 -2.62 -6.24
N TYR A 120 6.23 -3.67 -6.25
CA TYR A 120 7.17 -3.91 -5.15
C TYR A 120 8.32 -2.94 -5.21
N VAL A 121 8.64 -2.29 -4.12
CA VAL A 121 9.65 -1.23 -4.06
C VAL A 121 10.59 -1.41 -2.87
N LYS A 122 11.88 -1.13 -3.09
CA LYS A 122 12.85 -1.00 -2.00
C LYS A 122 12.76 0.37 -1.34
N HIS A 123 12.57 1.39 -2.16
CA HIS A 123 12.44 2.79 -1.77
C HIS A 123 11.36 3.44 -2.64
N GLU A 124 10.60 4.31 -2.01
CA GLU A 124 9.61 5.13 -2.68
C GLU A 124 10.31 6.27 -3.45
N THR A 125 10.16 6.31 -4.76
CA THR A 125 10.74 7.32 -5.64
C THR A 125 9.66 8.00 -6.49
N LEU A 126 9.97 9.16 -7.06
CA LEU A 126 9.09 9.81 -8.04
C LEU A 126 8.90 8.94 -9.28
N ASP A 127 9.98 8.28 -9.72
CA ASP A 127 9.96 7.43 -10.91
C ASP A 127 9.05 6.21 -10.73
N THR A 128 8.95 5.68 -9.50
CA THR A 128 7.99 4.60 -9.19
C THR A 128 6.55 5.05 -9.48
N TYR A 129 6.20 6.26 -9.07
CA TYR A 129 4.85 6.77 -9.28
C TYR A 129 4.58 7.14 -10.75
N LYS A 130 5.56 7.75 -11.44
CA LYS A 130 5.47 8.02 -12.88
C LYS A 130 5.26 6.74 -13.66
N TYR A 131 6.15 5.76 -13.44
CA TYR A 131 6.06 4.45 -14.07
C TYR A 131 4.70 3.78 -13.83
N GLY A 132 4.19 3.82 -12.59
CA GLY A 132 2.88 3.25 -12.28
C GLY A 132 1.73 3.90 -13.04
N ILE A 133 1.71 5.21 -13.16
CA ILE A 133 0.70 5.94 -13.95
C ILE A 133 0.84 5.62 -15.45
N GLU A 134 2.06 5.58 -15.98
CA GLU A 134 2.34 5.21 -17.37
C GLU A 134 1.86 3.79 -17.69
N GLN A 135 2.07 2.82 -16.78
CA GLN A 135 1.58 1.46 -16.95
C GLN A 135 0.06 1.38 -16.99
N ILE A 136 -0.64 2.16 -16.17
CA ILE A 136 -2.11 2.24 -16.17
C ILE A 136 -2.61 2.82 -17.49
N ILE A 137 -1.98 3.89 -17.97
CA ILE A 137 -2.32 4.52 -19.26
C ILE A 137 -2.05 3.55 -20.43
N ALA A 138 -0.92 2.82 -20.40
CA ALA A 138 -0.58 1.82 -21.42
C ALA A 138 -1.58 0.66 -21.48
N LYS A 139 -2.35 0.40 -20.42
CA LYS A 139 -3.47 -0.56 -20.39
C LYS A 139 -4.79 0.01 -20.94
N GLY A 140 -4.76 1.22 -21.50
CA GLY A 140 -5.93 1.86 -22.10
C GLY A 140 -6.81 2.65 -21.12
N CYS A 141 -6.38 2.81 -19.87
CA CYS A 141 -7.11 3.59 -18.86
C CYS A 141 -6.67 5.05 -18.84
N SER A 142 -7.54 5.98 -19.14
CA SER A 142 -7.29 7.42 -19.03
C SER A 142 -7.29 7.86 -17.56
N VAL A 143 -6.19 8.41 -17.08
CA VAL A 143 -6.10 8.92 -15.71
C VAL A 143 -6.63 10.36 -15.67
N THR A 144 -7.79 10.56 -15.05
CA THR A 144 -8.49 11.85 -15.02
C THR A 144 -8.24 12.67 -13.76
N GLY A 145 -7.55 12.11 -12.77
CA GLY A 145 -7.09 12.79 -11.56
C GLY A 145 -6.24 11.88 -10.70
N ILE A 146 -5.37 12.47 -9.91
CA ILE A 146 -4.45 11.76 -9.03
C ILE A 146 -4.62 12.28 -7.61
N VAL A 147 -4.62 11.37 -6.61
CA VAL A 147 -4.57 11.72 -5.19
C VAL A 147 -3.34 11.07 -4.58
N CYS A 148 -2.50 11.86 -3.92
CA CYS A 148 -1.22 11.38 -3.37
C CYS A 148 -0.85 12.08 -2.07
N ASP A 149 0.23 11.65 -1.43
CA ASP A 149 0.85 12.35 -0.31
C ASP A 149 1.60 13.61 -0.78
N GLY A 150 2.17 14.35 0.16
CA GLY A 150 2.91 15.61 -0.09
C GLY A 150 4.37 15.40 -0.50
N LYS A 151 4.74 14.29 -1.15
CA LYS A 151 6.12 14.05 -1.57
C LYS A 151 6.59 15.12 -2.56
N LYS A 152 7.74 15.72 -2.25
CA LYS A 152 8.32 16.78 -3.07
C LYS A 152 8.51 16.33 -4.53
N GLY A 153 8.07 17.19 -5.47
CA GLY A 153 8.17 16.93 -6.91
C GLY A 153 7.01 16.12 -7.50
N LEU A 154 6.18 15.47 -6.66
CA LEU A 154 5.11 14.60 -7.16
C LEU A 154 4.03 15.38 -7.91
N PHE A 155 3.66 16.56 -7.39
CA PHE A 155 2.60 17.39 -7.99
C PHE A 155 2.92 17.89 -9.41
N SER A 156 4.20 18.18 -9.70
CA SER A 156 4.65 18.62 -11.03
C SER A 156 4.97 17.47 -11.98
N SER A 157 4.89 16.22 -11.50
CA SER A 157 5.25 15.04 -12.28
C SER A 157 4.20 14.62 -13.30
N PHE A 158 2.98 15.14 -13.22
CA PHE A 158 1.83 14.73 -14.04
C PHE A 158 1.20 15.94 -14.75
N PRO A 159 1.87 16.51 -15.76
CA PRO A 159 1.34 17.66 -16.48
C PRO A 159 0.00 17.32 -17.13
N GLY A 160 -0.99 18.23 -17.01
CA GLY A 160 -2.32 18.05 -17.58
C GLY A 160 -3.27 17.16 -16.77
N ILE A 161 -2.80 16.48 -15.74
CA ILE A 161 -3.65 15.70 -14.84
C ILE A 161 -3.82 16.47 -13.52
N PRO A 162 -5.05 16.74 -13.05
CA PRO A 162 -5.29 17.33 -11.75
C PRO A 162 -4.74 16.46 -10.63
N VAL A 163 -3.91 17.06 -9.77
CA VAL A 163 -3.32 16.35 -8.62
C VAL A 163 -3.88 16.95 -7.35
N GLN A 164 -4.46 16.09 -6.52
CA GLN A 164 -4.96 16.40 -5.18
C GLN A 164 -3.97 15.90 -4.15
N MET A 165 -3.51 16.78 -3.26
CA MET A 165 -2.79 16.35 -2.07
C MET A 165 -3.75 15.81 -1.03
N CYS A 166 -3.45 14.66 -0.46
CA CYS A 166 -4.22 14.08 0.64
C CYS A 166 -4.26 15.02 1.85
N GLN A 167 -5.43 15.53 2.18
CA GLN A 167 -5.63 16.45 3.31
C GLN A 167 -5.28 15.80 4.66
N PHE A 168 -5.49 14.48 4.80
CA PHE A 168 -5.07 13.75 6.00
C PHE A 168 -3.56 13.77 6.18
N HIS A 169 -2.79 13.52 5.12
CA HIS A 169 -1.33 13.62 5.16
C HIS A 169 -0.85 15.04 5.46
N GLN A 170 -1.53 16.08 4.96
CA GLN A 170 -1.22 17.45 5.32
C GLN A 170 -1.45 17.72 6.82
N LYS A 171 -2.57 17.25 7.39
CA LYS A 171 -2.82 17.33 8.83
C LYS A 171 -1.72 16.61 9.64
N GLN A 172 -1.29 15.44 9.19
CA GLN A 172 -0.18 14.71 9.84
C GLN A 172 1.15 15.47 9.76
N ILE A 173 1.46 16.12 8.63
CA ILE A 173 2.66 16.95 8.48
C ILE A 173 2.65 18.08 9.51
N ILE A 174 1.53 18.79 9.63
CA ILE A 174 1.40 19.87 10.61
C ILE A 174 1.50 19.34 12.04
N THR A 175 0.87 18.22 12.34
CA THR A 175 0.97 17.58 13.65
C THR A 175 2.42 17.18 14.00
N ARG A 176 3.23 16.76 13.03
CA ARG A 176 4.67 16.50 13.23
C ARG A 176 5.46 17.76 13.61
N TYR A 177 5.09 18.90 13.07
CA TYR A 177 5.70 20.19 13.42
C TYR A 177 5.21 20.72 14.79
N LEU A 178 3.91 20.67 15.04
CA LEU A 178 3.28 21.31 16.21
C LEU A 178 3.16 20.39 17.42
N THR A 179 3.31 19.07 17.27
CA THR A 179 2.92 18.01 18.21
C THR A 179 1.41 17.77 18.25
N LYS A 180 1.00 16.71 18.96
CA LYS A 180 -0.44 16.42 19.15
C LYS A 180 -1.12 17.48 20.04
N ASN A 181 -0.40 18.00 21.03
CA ASN A 181 -0.90 18.98 21.99
C ASN A 181 0.09 20.16 22.02
N PRO A 182 -0.04 21.14 21.11
CA PRO A 182 0.81 22.32 21.10
C PRO A 182 0.52 23.18 22.34
N ILE A 183 1.59 23.72 22.96
CA ILE A 183 1.48 24.57 24.16
C ILE A 183 1.43 26.06 23.75
N LEU A 184 2.17 26.43 22.69
CA LEU A 184 2.22 27.83 22.25
C LEU A 184 0.88 28.24 21.67
N PRO A 185 0.29 29.39 22.06
CA PRO A 185 -1.00 29.84 21.53
C PRO A 185 -1.08 29.87 20.00
N ALA A 186 -0.02 30.36 19.33
CA ALA A 186 0.07 30.33 17.89
C ALA A 186 -0.03 28.90 17.30
N GLY A 187 0.56 27.93 17.98
CA GLY A 187 0.49 26.52 17.59
C GLY A 187 -0.89 25.91 17.81
N VAL A 188 -1.56 26.26 18.93
CA VAL A 188 -2.93 25.84 19.24
C VAL A 188 -3.90 26.35 18.17
N GLU A 189 -3.85 27.63 17.86
CA GLU A 189 -4.70 28.24 16.84
C GLU A 189 -4.44 27.66 15.43
N LEU A 190 -3.17 27.52 15.02
CA LEU A 190 -2.84 26.93 13.73
C LEU A 190 -3.37 25.49 13.60
N LYS A 191 -3.27 24.72 14.68
CA LYS A 191 -3.80 23.37 14.69
C LYS A 191 -5.32 23.36 14.55
N ALA A 192 -6.04 24.23 15.27
CA ALA A 192 -7.49 24.37 15.15
C ALA A 192 -7.90 24.72 13.71
N ILE A 193 -7.20 25.64 13.05
CA ILE A 193 -7.45 25.98 11.65
C ILE A 193 -7.23 24.76 10.77
N VAL A 194 -6.14 24.00 10.94
CA VAL A 194 -5.82 22.83 10.14
C VAL A 194 -6.84 21.70 10.29
N GLU A 195 -7.47 21.57 11.46
CA GLU A 195 -8.55 20.58 11.64
C GLU A 195 -9.78 20.89 10.77
N THR A 196 -10.03 22.16 10.42
CA THR A 196 -11.14 22.54 9.52
C THR A 196 -10.88 22.24 8.04
N LEU A 197 -9.65 21.82 7.66
CA LEU A 197 -9.23 21.64 6.27
C LEU A 197 -10.19 20.78 5.43
N SER A 198 -10.79 19.76 6.02
CA SER A 198 -11.71 18.84 5.31
C SER A 198 -13.18 19.29 5.31
N SER A 199 -13.52 20.33 6.04
CA SER A 199 -14.89 20.85 6.20
C SER A 199 -15.09 22.27 5.65
N THR A 200 -14.04 22.87 5.08
CA THR A 200 -14.07 24.22 4.51
C THR A 200 -13.76 24.21 3.02
N CYS A 201 -13.97 25.35 2.36
CA CYS A 201 -13.50 25.58 0.99
C CYS A 201 -12.14 26.29 0.98
N GLU A 202 -11.49 26.31 -0.21
CA GLU A 202 -10.17 26.92 -0.41
C GLU A 202 -10.14 28.39 0.05
N VAL A 203 -11.16 29.17 -0.29
CA VAL A 203 -11.23 30.61 0.03
C VAL A 203 -11.25 30.83 1.53
N VAL A 204 -12.14 30.15 2.25
CA VAL A 204 -12.30 30.30 3.71
C VAL A 204 -11.04 29.81 4.43
N PHE A 205 -10.49 28.67 4.01
CA PHE A 205 -9.29 28.13 4.62
C PHE A 205 -8.08 29.07 4.40
N SER A 206 -7.89 29.60 3.21
CA SER A 206 -6.82 30.58 2.89
C SER A 206 -6.97 31.83 3.76
N MET A 207 -8.19 32.36 3.88
CA MET A 207 -8.46 33.52 4.75
C MET A 207 -8.06 33.26 6.21
N PHE A 208 -8.40 32.09 6.77
CA PHE A 208 -7.98 31.76 8.14
C PHE A 208 -6.45 31.68 8.28
N ILE A 209 -5.75 31.13 7.29
CA ILE A 209 -4.28 31.08 7.29
C ILE A 209 -3.68 32.49 7.20
N GLU A 210 -4.21 33.35 6.35
CA GLU A 210 -3.74 34.75 6.20
C GLU A 210 -3.95 35.55 7.49
N LEU A 211 -5.14 35.46 8.12
CA LEU A 211 -5.43 36.13 9.38
C LEU A 211 -4.51 35.63 10.51
N TRP A 212 -4.25 34.33 10.56
CA TRP A 212 -3.31 33.75 11.50
C TRP A 212 -1.89 34.25 11.26
N GLN A 213 -1.44 34.34 10.00
CA GLN A 213 -0.11 34.87 9.66
C GLN A 213 0.03 36.34 10.06
N LEU A 214 -0.98 37.17 9.79
CA LEU A 214 -1.01 38.56 10.20
C LEU A 214 -0.93 38.72 11.72
N LYS A 215 -1.75 37.97 12.45
CA LYS A 215 -1.77 37.98 13.92
C LYS A 215 -0.42 37.62 14.55
N TRP A 216 0.24 36.60 14.00
CA TRP A 216 1.46 36.03 14.58
C TRP A 216 2.75 36.47 13.87
N ASP A 217 2.71 37.45 12.98
CA ASP A 217 3.83 37.87 12.14
C ASP A 217 5.08 38.24 12.97
N GLN A 218 4.94 39.10 13.99
CA GLN A 218 6.06 39.49 14.87
C GLN A 218 6.61 38.31 15.64
N PHE A 219 5.75 37.49 16.21
CA PHE A 219 6.14 36.28 16.93
C PHE A 219 6.94 35.31 16.04
N LEU A 220 6.55 35.13 14.81
CA LEU A 220 7.26 34.28 13.85
C LEU A 220 8.62 34.86 13.43
N LYS A 221 8.84 36.16 13.57
CA LYS A 221 10.11 36.86 13.25
C LYS A 221 11.09 36.86 14.41
N GLU A 222 10.71 36.47 15.61
CA GLU A 222 11.59 36.37 16.76
C GLU A 222 12.83 35.55 16.45
N ARG A 223 13.99 36.02 16.97
CA ARG A 223 15.30 35.42 16.76
C ARG A 223 15.94 35.05 18.08
N THR A 224 16.58 33.91 18.12
CA THR A 224 17.44 33.45 19.21
C THR A 224 18.88 33.44 18.72
N TYR A 225 19.81 33.82 19.57
CA TYR A 225 21.25 33.78 19.28
C TYR A 225 21.86 32.58 20.01
N SER A 226 22.70 31.83 19.29
CA SER A 226 23.51 30.75 19.88
C SER A 226 24.67 31.33 20.69
N SER A 227 25.33 30.50 21.49
CA SER A 227 26.58 30.86 22.20
C SER A 227 27.71 31.27 21.23
N THR A 228 27.65 30.89 19.95
CA THR A 228 28.62 31.25 18.90
C THR A 228 28.23 32.51 18.14
N GLY A 229 27.20 33.29 18.60
CA GLY A 229 26.73 34.51 17.96
C GLY A 229 25.88 34.29 16.68
N LYS A 230 25.66 33.07 16.24
CA LYS A 230 24.77 32.77 15.12
C LYS A 230 23.32 32.89 15.53
N TRP A 231 22.53 33.60 14.74
CA TRP A 231 21.09 33.72 14.98
C TRP A 231 20.29 32.66 14.24
N PHE A 232 19.12 32.34 14.78
CA PHE A 232 18.10 31.51 14.13
C PHE A 232 16.71 31.94 14.59
N TYR A 233 15.69 31.60 13.78
CA TYR A 233 14.31 31.85 14.20
C TYR A 233 13.93 31.03 15.40
N THR A 234 13.40 31.66 16.45
CA THR A 234 12.96 31.02 17.69
C THR A 234 11.90 29.95 17.40
N HIS A 235 10.92 30.29 16.56
CA HIS A 235 9.76 29.46 16.26
C HIS A 235 9.91 28.68 14.95
N LYS A 236 11.04 27.98 14.74
CA LYS A 236 11.37 27.25 13.50
C LYS A 236 10.27 26.26 13.09
N ARG A 237 9.68 25.54 14.07
CA ARG A 237 8.67 24.51 13.80
C ARG A 237 7.37 25.12 13.28
N LEU A 238 6.88 26.23 13.88
CA LEU A 238 5.73 26.98 13.38
C LEU A 238 5.95 27.50 11.96
N ARG A 239 7.14 28.09 11.74
CA ARG A 239 7.53 28.56 10.40
C ARG A 239 7.56 27.43 9.36
N SER A 240 8.02 26.26 9.74
CA SER A 240 8.02 25.08 8.85
C SER A 240 6.61 24.56 8.61
N ALA A 241 5.74 24.59 9.61
CA ALA A 241 4.33 24.21 9.47
C ALA A 241 3.62 25.10 8.45
N ILE A 242 3.71 26.43 8.63
CA ILE A 242 3.06 27.36 7.70
C ILE A 242 3.65 27.31 6.29
N ARG A 243 4.97 27.16 6.16
CA ARG A 243 5.61 26.98 4.86
C ARG A 243 5.09 25.73 4.14
N SER A 244 4.91 24.61 4.86
CA SER A 244 4.34 23.39 4.30
C SER A 244 2.90 23.61 3.81
N LEU A 245 2.07 24.33 4.59
CA LEU A 245 0.71 24.67 4.18
C LEU A 245 0.71 25.54 2.92
N SER A 246 1.47 26.63 2.91
CA SER A 246 1.54 27.55 1.77
C SER A 246 2.02 26.86 0.48
N SER A 247 3.03 25.98 0.59
CA SER A 247 3.55 25.24 -0.56
C SER A 247 2.57 24.23 -1.12
N ASN A 248 1.73 23.65 -0.28
CA ASN A 248 0.78 22.58 -0.66
C ASN A 248 -0.63 23.12 -0.94
N MET A 249 -0.91 24.39 -0.59
CA MET A 249 -2.23 25.01 -0.75
C MET A 249 -2.85 24.81 -2.14
N PRO A 250 -2.11 25.02 -3.25
CA PRO A 250 -2.67 24.88 -4.60
C PRO A 250 -3.24 23.49 -4.90
N TYR A 251 -2.79 22.47 -4.13
CA TYR A 251 -3.14 21.05 -4.33
C TYR A 251 -4.11 20.50 -3.29
N LEU A 252 -4.39 21.25 -2.21
CA LEU A 252 -5.23 20.78 -1.11
C LEU A 252 -6.73 20.81 -1.44
N PHE A 253 -7.12 21.63 -2.41
CA PHE A 253 -8.54 21.83 -2.81
C PHE A 253 -8.79 21.52 -4.29
N THR A 254 -7.92 20.75 -4.94
CA THR A 254 -8.07 20.36 -6.35
C THR A 254 -9.42 19.67 -6.57
N TYR A 255 -9.88 18.84 -5.62
CA TYR A 255 -11.17 18.17 -5.69
C TYR A 255 -12.35 19.13 -5.83
N GLN A 256 -12.28 20.33 -5.28
CA GLN A 256 -13.33 21.36 -5.40
C GLN A 256 -13.29 22.05 -6.77
N LYS A 257 -12.11 22.14 -7.41
CA LYS A 257 -11.94 22.76 -8.73
C LYS A 257 -12.46 21.87 -9.86
N TYR A 258 -12.60 20.57 -9.62
CA TYR A 258 -13.06 19.58 -10.60
C TYR A 258 -14.22 18.72 -10.06
N PRO A 259 -15.39 19.34 -9.72
CA PRO A 259 -16.48 18.64 -9.05
C PRO A 259 -17.01 17.43 -9.85
N ASN A 260 -17.01 17.52 -11.17
CA ASN A 260 -17.48 16.45 -12.06
C ASN A 260 -16.55 15.22 -12.10
N ARG A 261 -15.34 15.29 -11.54
CA ARG A 261 -14.38 14.19 -11.57
C ARG A 261 -14.42 13.29 -10.34
N ILE A 262 -15.17 13.66 -9.29
CA ILE A 262 -15.31 12.92 -8.03
C ILE A 262 -13.94 12.54 -7.44
N ILE A 263 -13.00 13.51 -7.42
CA ILE A 263 -11.68 13.33 -6.83
C ILE A 263 -11.82 13.33 -5.30
N PRO A 264 -11.39 12.27 -4.58
CA PRO A 264 -11.41 12.31 -3.12
C PRO A 264 -10.34 13.26 -2.56
N ASN A 265 -10.62 13.86 -1.41
CA ASN A 265 -9.68 14.75 -0.72
C ASN A 265 -8.67 13.99 0.17
N THR A 266 -8.80 12.67 0.30
CA THR A 266 -7.94 11.82 1.12
C THR A 266 -7.59 10.52 0.42
N THR A 267 -6.57 9.81 0.96
CA THR A 267 -6.15 8.46 0.54
C THR A 267 -6.77 7.36 1.41
N ASN A 268 -7.84 7.63 2.16
CA ASN A 268 -8.44 6.70 3.13
C ASN A 268 -8.80 5.34 2.52
N SER A 269 -9.16 5.30 1.23
CA SER A 269 -9.44 4.03 0.54
C SER A 269 -8.23 3.09 0.48
N LEU A 270 -7.00 3.62 0.53
CA LEU A 270 -5.75 2.84 0.61
C LEU A 270 -5.36 2.51 2.04
N GLU A 271 -5.64 3.36 3.02
CA GLU A 271 -5.26 3.13 4.41
C GLU A 271 -5.90 1.86 4.98
N GLY A 272 -7.19 1.61 4.67
CA GLY A 272 -7.87 0.38 5.05
C GLY A 272 -7.22 -0.87 4.43
N ILE A 273 -6.83 -0.80 3.15
CA ILE A 273 -6.14 -1.89 2.44
C ILE A 273 -4.75 -2.10 3.03
N ASN A 274 -3.98 -1.04 3.21
CA ASN A 274 -2.64 -1.09 3.78
C ASN A 274 -2.66 -1.69 5.20
N SER A 275 -3.64 -1.33 6.01
CA SER A 275 -3.83 -1.88 7.36
C SER A 275 -4.18 -3.35 7.33
N SER A 276 -5.11 -3.77 6.45
CA SER A 276 -5.48 -5.18 6.26
C SER A 276 -4.28 -6.01 5.77
N LEU A 277 -3.53 -5.51 4.80
CA LEU A 277 -2.36 -6.17 4.25
C LEU A 277 -1.26 -6.33 5.31
N LYS A 278 -0.98 -5.28 6.10
CA LYS A 278 -0.05 -5.34 7.24
C LYS A 278 -0.48 -6.36 8.29
N ALA A 279 -1.77 -6.42 8.61
CA ALA A 279 -2.31 -7.39 9.56
C ALA A 279 -2.14 -8.83 9.07
N LYS A 280 -2.42 -9.10 7.79
CA LYS A 280 -2.21 -10.42 7.17
C LYS A 280 -0.73 -10.84 7.21
N ILE A 281 0.18 -9.96 6.80
CA ILE A 281 1.63 -10.25 6.83
C ILE A 281 2.13 -10.45 8.27
N LYS A 282 1.64 -9.66 9.23
CA LYS A 282 2.01 -9.79 10.65
C LYS A 282 1.52 -11.10 11.26
N ALA A 283 0.38 -11.64 10.82
CA ALA A 283 -0.14 -12.91 11.29
C ALA A 283 0.78 -14.09 10.91
N HIS A 284 1.56 -13.94 9.83
CA HIS A 284 2.48 -14.95 9.32
C HIS A 284 3.94 -14.53 9.57
N GLN A 285 4.36 -14.52 10.83
CA GLN A 285 5.76 -14.25 11.19
C GLN A 285 6.67 -15.29 10.50
N GLY A 286 7.73 -14.80 9.82
CA GLY A 286 8.64 -15.69 9.07
C GLY A 286 8.19 -16.05 7.65
N ILE A 287 7.09 -15.47 7.14
CA ILE A 287 6.70 -15.66 5.72
C ILE A 287 7.87 -15.28 4.79
N ARG A 288 8.21 -16.17 3.87
CA ARG A 288 9.27 -15.93 2.86
C ARG A 288 8.90 -14.77 1.94
N ASP A 289 9.89 -14.03 1.47
CA ASP A 289 9.68 -12.87 0.58
C ASP A 289 8.95 -13.26 -0.72
N THR A 290 9.17 -14.47 -1.20
CA THR A 290 8.50 -15.02 -2.39
C THR A 290 6.99 -15.26 -2.20
N ARG A 291 6.51 -15.28 -0.94
CA ARG A 291 5.09 -15.48 -0.58
C ARG A 291 4.42 -14.17 -0.12
N ARG A 292 5.17 -13.10 0.03
CA ARG A 292 4.66 -11.77 0.41
C ARG A 292 4.20 -11.00 -0.81
#